data_bd8ca68facc688ae379d69269df02c39
#
_entry.id   bd8ca68facc688ae379d69269df02c39
#
_cell.length_a   1.000
_cell.length_b   1.000
_cell.length_c   1.000
_cell.angle_alpha   90.00
_cell.angle_beta   90.00
_cell.angle_gamma   90.00
#
_symmetry.space_group_name_H-M   'P 1'
#
loop_
_entity.id
_entity.type
_entity.pdbx_description
1 polymer ?
#
loop_
_entity_poly.entity_id
_entity_poly.type
_entity_poly.pdbx_seq_one_letter_code
_entity_poly.pdbx_strand_id
1 'polypeptide(L)'
;YKRQVMKLFGENVRLPAQEIAEKTEFKKIFSGVYLRRVIFVGVIWLCQAIPMFALYTYGPTIVGSIGLGEGRNSLIGELVIGTFFMLGTFPAMYLAERVGRRPLIIWCFFGMTIALGLIGFFPQGGIVLISICFIAYALLAGGPGNLEWLYPNELFPTSIRASAMGVAMALSRIGTVYSMFVLPAFIADYGISATMLAGALISALGFGVSFAWAPETKGLSLDVTGSADFKGR
;
A
#
# COMPACT_ATOMS: atom_id res chain seq x y z
N TYR A 1 -6.63 9.91 -35.91
CA TYR A 1 -6.76 10.88 -34.82
C TYR A 1 -6.31 12.27 -35.25
N LYS A 2 -5.06 12.45 -35.72
CA LYS A 2 -4.53 13.75 -36.18
C LYS A 2 -5.39 14.41 -37.26
N ARG A 3 -5.83 13.65 -38.27
CA ARG A 3 -6.73 14.14 -39.33
C ARG A 3 -8.13 14.50 -38.83
N GLN A 4 -8.64 13.82 -37.81
CA GLN A 4 -9.94 14.11 -37.22
C GLN A 4 -9.91 15.39 -36.36
N VAL A 5 -8.83 15.58 -35.58
CA VAL A 5 -8.64 16.79 -34.77
C VAL A 5 -8.44 18.02 -35.67
N MET A 6 -7.66 17.92 -36.74
CA MET A 6 -7.50 19.02 -37.70
C MET A 6 -8.81 19.40 -38.40
N LYS A 7 -9.70 18.43 -38.66
CA LYS A 7 -11.04 18.69 -39.27
C LYS A 7 -11.98 19.40 -38.26
N LEU A 8 -11.87 19.12 -36.97
CA LEU A 8 -12.77 19.67 -35.95
C LEU A 8 -12.33 21.04 -35.43
N PHE A 9 -11.05 21.29 -35.36
CA PHE A 9 -10.49 22.47 -34.68
C PHE A 9 -9.65 23.39 -35.57
N GLY A 10 -9.52 23.11 -36.86
CA GLY A 10 -8.77 23.90 -37.84
C GLY A 10 -7.25 23.63 -37.79
N GLU A 11 -6.52 24.15 -38.81
CA GLU A 11 -5.10 23.86 -39.03
C GLU A 11 -4.14 24.44 -37.95
N ASN A 12 -4.62 25.31 -37.08
CA ASN A 12 -3.79 26.02 -36.11
C ASN A 12 -3.65 25.32 -34.74
N VAL A 13 -4.20 24.09 -34.58
CA VAL A 13 -4.01 23.34 -33.35
C VAL A 13 -2.60 22.75 -33.31
N ARG A 14 -1.72 23.33 -32.52
CA ARG A 14 -0.44 22.70 -32.14
C ARG A 14 -0.78 21.46 -31.31
N LEU A 15 -0.84 20.29 -31.94
CA LEU A 15 -0.87 19.04 -31.22
C LEU A 15 0.39 18.98 -30.35
N PRO A 16 0.27 18.59 -29.06
CA PRO A 16 1.46 18.35 -28.26
C PRO A 16 2.36 17.41 -29.03
N ALA A 17 3.65 17.74 -29.08
CA ALA A 17 4.64 16.89 -29.74
C ALA A 17 4.41 15.46 -29.26
N GLN A 18 4.26 14.53 -30.19
CA GLN A 18 4.25 13.12 -29.81
C GLN A 18 5.56 12.91 -29.06
N GLU A 19 5.49 12.69 -27.75
CA GLU A 19 6.63 12.15 -27.01
C GLU A 19 7.01 10.88 -27.76
N ILE A 20 8.12 10.95 -28.47
CA ILE A 20 8.75 9.78 -29.06
C ILE A 20 9.00 8.89 -27.85
N ALA A 21 8.37 7.73 -27.82
CA ALA A 21 8.52 6.79 -26.72
C ALA A 21 10.04 6.57 -26.53
N GLU A 22 10.62 7.25 -25.55
CA GLU A 22 12.03 7.07 -25.22
C GLU A 22 12.24 5.58 -24.96
N LYS A 23 13.28 5.02 -25.58
CA LYS A 23 13.65 3.62 -25.36
C LYS A 23 13.75 3.40 -23.87
N THR A 24 12.98 2.45 -23.34
CA THR A 24 12.97 2.11 -21.91
C THR A 24 14.38 1.74 -21.47
N GLU A 25 15.05 2.61 -20.74
CA GLU A 25 16.39 2.35 -20.21
C GLU A 25 16.27 1.56 -18.90
N PHE A 26 16.04 0.25 -19.04
CA PHE A 26 15.84 -0.64 -17.88
C PHE A 26 17.00 -0.57 -16.86
N LYS A 27 18.22 -0.34 -17.33
CA LYS A 27 19.41 -0.17 -16.47
C LYS A 27 19.30 1.05 -15.54
N LYS A 28 18.56 2.08 -15.91
CA LYS A 28 18.36 3.29 -15.12
C LYS A 28 17.64 3.01 -13.79
N ILE A 29 16.78 1.98 -13.75
CA ILE A 29 16.02 1.57 -12.57
C ILE A 29 16.96 1.12 -11.44
N PHE A 30 18.06 0.45 -11.80
CA PHE A 30 19.04 -0.09 -10.86
C PHE A 30 20.14 0.91 -10.50
N SER A 31 20.04 2.16 -10.92
CA SER A 31 21.03 3.20 -10.65
C SER A 31 20.58 4.14 -9.52
N GLY A 32 21.46 4.35 -8.53
CA GLY A 32 21.42 5.45 -7.54
C GLY A 32 20.05 5.74 -6.92
N VAL A 33 19.47 6.87 -7.26
CA VAL A 33 18.23 7.40 -6.68
C VAL A 33 17.01 6.54 -7.03
N TYR A 34 16.94 6.03 -8.26
CA TYR A 34 15.80 5.23 -8.70
C TYR A 34 15.75 3.88 -8.01
N LEU A 35 16.88 3.23 -7.77
CA LEU A 35 16.95 1.98 -7.00
C LEU A 35 16.40 2.18 -5.59
N ARG A 36 16.79 3.27 -4.91
CA ARG A 36 16.28 3.60 -3.57
C ARG A 36 14.76 3.80 -3.59
N ARG A 37 14.21 4.45 -4.62
CA ARG A 37 12.76 4.65 -4.78
C ARG A 37 12.02 3.33 -5.03
N VAL A 38 12.59 2.44 -5.85
CA VAL A 38 12.01 1.10 -6.11
C VAL A 38 12.01 0.27 -4.84
N ILE A 39 13.11 0.26 -4.08
CA ILE A 39 13.19 -0.44 -2.81
C ILE A 39 12.16 0.14 -1.81
N PHE A 40 12.07 1.46 -1.72
CA PHE A 40 11.08 2.13 -0.86
C PHE A 40 9.65 1.68 -1.18
N VAL A 41 9.25 1.76 -2.44
CA VAL A 41 7.89 1.34 -2.87
C VAL A 41 7.68 -0.15 -2.63
N GLY A 42 8.65 -1.00 -2.97
CA GLY A 42 8.56 -2.45 -2.75
C GLY A 42 8.45 -2.82 -1.27
N VAL A 43 9.21 -2.17 -0.39
CA VAL A 43 9.15 -2.40 1.06
C VAL A 43 7.82 -1.96 1.64
N ILE A 44 7.27 -0.80 1.22
CA ILE A 44 5.95 -0.35 1.67
C ILE A 44 4.87 -1.36 1.28
N TRP A 45 4.89 -1.84 0.04
CA TRP A 45 3.96 -2.88 -0.42
C TRP A 45 4.08 -4.17 0.40
N LEU A 46 5.31 -4.60 0.74
CA LEU A 46 5.53 -5.74 1.62
C LEU A 46 4.95 -5.51 3.01
N CYS A 47 5.25 -4.36 3.62
CA CYS A 47 4.81 -4.01 4.97
C CYS A 47 3.29 -3.88 5.09
N GLN A 48 2.60 -3.60 3.98
CA GLN A 48 1.13 -3.60 3.96
C GLN A 48 0.57 -4.99 3.68
N ALA A 49 1.09 -5.70 2.67
CA ALA A 49 0.53 -6.96 2.20
C ALA A 49 0.61 -8.08 3.26
N ILE A 50 1.76 -8.22 3.94
CA ILE A 50 1.97 -9.30 4.90
C ILE A 50 0.98 -9.26 6.07
N PRO A 51 0.81 -8.14 6.80
CA PRO A 51 -0.18 -8.06 7.88
C PRO A 51 -1.62 -8.20 7.38
N MET A 52 -1.90 -7.74 6.18
CA MET A 52 -3.23 -7.87 5.58
C MET A 52 -3.63 -9.33 5.35
N PHE A 53 -2.69 -10.16 4.87
CA PHE A 53 -2.94 -11.61 4.76
C PHE A 53 -3.19 -12.26 6.12
N ALA A 54 -2.48 -11.86 7.17
CA ALA A 54 -2.76 -12.32 8.53
C ALA A 54 -4.20 -11.99 8.95
N LEU A 55 -4.67 -10.78 8.64
CA LEU A 55 -6.04 -10.37 8.92
C LEU A 55 -7.07 -11.19 8.16
N TYR A 56 -6.89 -11.41 6.87
CA TYR A 56 -7.81 -12.23 6.07
C TYR A 56 -7.88 -13.66 6.61
N THR A 57 -6.76 -14.23 7.04
CA THR A 57 -6.71 -15.57 7.64
C THR A 57 -7.50 -15.65 8.95
N TYR A 58 -7.52 -14.56 9.76
CA TYR A 58 -8.20 -14.54 11.06
C TYR A 58 -9.60 -13.94 11.06
N GLY A 59 -9.98 -13.21 10.03
CA GLY A 59 -11.31 -12.67 9.88
C GLY A 59 -12.43 -13.70 10.16
N PRO A 60 -12.34 -14.92 9.59
CA PRO A 60 -13.29 -16.00 9.86
C PRO A 60 -13.38 -16.39 11.33
N THR A 61 -12.24 -16.47 12.03
CA THR A 61 -12.18 -16.86 13.45
C THR A 61 -12.87 -15.82 14.34
N ILE A 62 -12.73 -14.53 14.02
CA ILE A 62 -13.36 -13.45 14.76
C ILE A 62 -14.86 -13.43 14.53
N VAL A 63 -15.29 -13.57 13.29
CA VAL A 63 -16.70 -13.63 12.94
C VAL A 63 -17.36 -14.88 13.55
N GLY A 64 -16.64 -16.01 13.59
CA GLY A 64 -17.09 -17.23 14.25
C GLY A 64 -17.31 -17.04 15.76
N SER A 65 -16.45 -16.28 16.43
CA SER A 65 -16.59 -15.99 17.87
C SER A 65 -17.75 -15.05 18.21
N ILE A 66 -18.32 -14.35 17.23
CA ILE A 66 -19.54 -13.51 17.37
C ILE A 66 -20.83 -14.37 17.28
N GLY A 67 -20.70 -15.70 17.12
CA GLY A 67 -21.88 -16.60 17.10
C GLY A 67 -22.60 -16.70 15.75
N LEU A 68 -22.01 -16.18 14.71
CA LEU A 68 -22.53 -16.33 13.34
C LEU A 68 -21.98 -17.62 12.73
N GLY A 69 -22.54 -18.77 13.00
CA GLY A 69 -22.26 -20.18 12.66
C GLY A 69 -21.19 -20.55 11.63
N GLU A 70 -20.71 -21.78 11.60
CA GLU A 70 -19.58 -22.26 10.79
C GLU A 70 -19.87 -22.26 9.28
N GLY A 71 -18.85 -22.03 8.45
CA GLY A 71 -18.86 -22.19 6.98
C GLY A 71 -19.34 -20.97 6.16
N ARG A 72 -20.39 -20.26 6.56
CA ARG A 72 -20.86 -19.02 5.91
C ARG A 72 -20.11 -17.79 6.39
N ASN A 73 -19.45 -17.93 7.49
CA ASN A 73 -18.86 -16.84 8.28
C ASN A 73 -17.49 -16.40 7.80
N SER A 74 -16.74 -17.28 7.14
CA SER A 74 -15.48 -16.90 6.53
C SER A 74 -15.70 -15.85 5.44
N LEU A 75 -16.71 -16.05 4.60
CA LEU A 75 -17.12 -15.09 3.56
C LEU A 75 -17.61 -13.76 4.16
N ILE A 76 -18.36 -13.80 5.26
CA ILE A 76 -18.82 -12.58 5.95
C ILE A 76 -17.64 -11.83 6.54
N GLY A 77 -16.67 -12.52 7.16
CA GLY A 77 -15.46 -11.90 7.70
C GLY A 77 -14.64 -11.17 6.63
N GLU A 78 -14.41 -11.82 5.50
CA GLU A 78 -13.72 -11.23 4.36
C GLU A 78 -14.47 -10.02 3.77
N LEU A 79 -15.80 -10.14 3.63
CA LEU A 79 -16.66 -9.04 3.17
C LEU A 79 -16.61 -7.84 4.12
N VAL A 80 -16.63 -8.06 5.43
CA VAL A 80 -16.54 -7.00 6.44
C VAL A 80 -15.18 -6.30 6.33
N ILE A 81 -14.08 -7.05 6.34
CA ILE A 81 -12.73 -6.48 6.21
C ILE A 81 -12.60 -5.70 4.89
N GLY A 82 -13.00 -6.31 3.77
CA GLY A 82 -12.96 -5.68 2.46
C GLY A 82 -13.81 -4.40 2.38
N THR A 83 -14.98 -4.41 3.02
CA THR A 83 -15.86 -3.23 3.07
C THR A 83 -15.22 -2.09 3.86
N PHE A 84 -14.65 -2.36 5.03
CA PHE A 84 -13.98 -1.32 5.83
C PHE A 84 -12.69 -0.84 5.16
N PHE A 85 -11.94 -1.72 4.50
CA PHE A 85 -10.79 -1.32 3.68
C PHE A 85 -11.22 -0.36 2.56
N MET A 86 -12.29 -0.70 1.84
CA MET A 86 -12.85 0.16 0.80
C MET A 86 -13.34 1.50 1.37
N LEU A 87 -14.06 1.49 2.50
CA LEU A 87 -14.49 2.70 3.17
C LEU A 87 -13.32 3.57 3.62
N GLY A 88 -12.20 2.99 4.05
CA GLY A 88 -10.96 3.70 4.38
C GLY A 88 -10.27 4.33 3.18
N THR A 89 -10.45 3.77 1.99
CA THR A 89 -9.85 4.25 0.74
C THR A 89 -10.35 5.68 0.38
N PHE A 90 -11.63 5.97 0.54
CA PHE A 90 -12.20 7.27 0.19
C PHE A 90 -11.63 8.43 1.02
N PRO A 91 -11.65 8.40 2.37
CA PRO A 91 -11.04 9.47 3.15
C PRO A 91 -9.53 9.54 2.93
N ALA A 92 -8.85 8.41 2.68
CA ALA A 92 -7.42 8.38 2.39
C ALA A 92 -7.09 9.12 1.08
N MET A 93 -7.90 8.96 0.02
CA MET A 93 -7.73 9.72 -1.22
C MET A 93 -7.86 11.23 -0.96
N TYR A 94 -8.89 11.63 -0.23
CA TYR A 94 -9.11 13.05 0.10
C TYR A 94 -7.98 13.62 0.97
N LEU A 95 -7.51 12.85 1.97
CA LEU A 95 -6.41 13.26 2.83
C LEU A 95 -5.07 13.31 2.07
N ALA A 96 -4.84 12.41 1.12
CA ALA A 96 -3.64 12.44 0.28
C ALA A 96 -3.49 13.78 -0.46
N GLU A 97 -4.59 14.36 -0.92
CA GLU A 97 -4.59 15.67 -1.57
C GLU A 97 -4.51 16.84 -0.58
N ARG A 98 -5.17 16.72 0.59
CA ARG A 98 -5.22 17.78 1.58
C ARG A 98 -4.02 17.86 2.51
N VAL A 99 -3.61 16.74 3.06
CA VAL A 99 -2.54 16.66 4.07
C VAL A 99 -1.18 16.38 3.40
N GLY A 100 -1.19 15.63 2.32
CA GLY A 100 0.01 15.20 1.59
C GLY A 100 0.23 13.68 1.69
N ARG A 101 1.11 13.20 0.82
CA ARG A 101 1.35 11.75 0.70
C ARG A 101 2.19 11.23 1.86
N ARG A 102 3.25 11.97 2.21
CA ARG A 102 4.18 11.57 3.28
C ARG A 102 3.51 11.48 4.65
N PRO A 103 2.82 12.50 5.18
CA PRO A 103 2.18 12.40 6.49
C PRO A 103 1.09 11.33 6.51
N LEU A 104 0.33 11.18 5.43
CA LEU A 104 -0.72 10.17 5.35
C LEU A 104 -0.15 8.75 5.54
N ILE A 105 0.89 8.37 4.80
CA ILE A 105 1.45 7.02 4.90
C ILE A 105 2.06 6.76 6.28
N ILE A 106 2.71 7.76 6.87
CA ILE A 106 3.31 7.67 8.21
C ILE A 106 2.23 7.41 9.27
N TRP A 107 1.17 8.21 9.28
CA TRP A 107 0.08 8.07 10.26
C TRP A 107 -0.71 6.78 10.08
N CYS A 108 -0.93 6.35 8.83
CA CYS A 108 -1.59 5.07 8.56
C CYS A 108 -0.78 3.89 9.09
N PHE A 109 0.51 3.79 8.79
CA PHE A 109 1.36 2.71 9.32
C PHE A 109 1.50 2.77 10.84
N PHE A 110 1.58 3.95 11.43
CA PHE A 110 1.60 4.12 12.89
C PHE A 110 0.32 3.56 13.52
N GLY A 111 -0.84 3.94 13.01
CA GLY A 111 -2.12 3.45 13.52
C GLY A 111 -2.32 1.95 13.29
N MET A 112 -1.88 1.42 12.14
CA MET A 112 -1.87 -0.02 11.85
C MET A 112 -1.00 -0.79 12.85
N THR A 113 0.17 -0.26 13.19
CA THR A 113 1.07 -0.83 14.20
C THR A 113 0.39 -0.91 15.57
N ILE A 114 -0.28 0.16 15.99
CA ILE A 114 -1.01 0.20 17.27
C ILE A 114 -2.15 -0.80 17.25
N ALA A 115 -2.96 -0.83 16.20
CA ALA A 115 -4.11 -1.71 16.09
C ALA A 115 -3.71 -3.20 16.20
N LEU A 116 -2.70 -3.63 15.45
CA LEU A 116 -2.18 -5.00 15.51
C LEU A 116 -1.47 -5.30 16.83
N GLY A 117 -0.72 -4.33 17.35
CA GLY A 117 -0.06 -4.44 18.66
C GLY A 117 -1.05 -4.67 19.79
N LEU A 118 -2.15 -3.92 19.82
CA LEU A 118 -3.21 -4.10 20.83
C LEU A 118 -3.84 -5.50 20.77
N ILE A 119 -4.13 -6.02 19.55
CA ILE A 119 -4.63 -7.39 19.39
C ILE A 119 -3.59 -8.41 19.90
N GLY A 120 -2.33 -8.21 19.58
CA GLY A 120 -1.26 -9.11 19.98
C GLY A 120 -0.98 -9.11 21.47
N PHE A 121 -0.98 -7.95 22.15
CA PHE A 121 -0.76 -7.85 23.59
C PHE A 121 -1.98 -8.23 24.44
N PHE A 122 -3.19 -8.02 23.91
CA PHE A 122 -4.46 -8.29 24.61
C PHE A 122 -5.34 -9.29 23.84
N PRO A 123 -4.86 -10.52 23.61
CA PRO A 123 -5.64 -11.52 22.84
C PRO A 123 -6.93 -11.92 23.55
N GLN A 124 -7.02 -11.71 24.86
CA GLN A 124 -8.22 -11.95 25.70
C GLN A 124 -9.00 -10.66 26.01
N GLY A 125 -8.70 -9.56 25.34
CA GLY A 125 -9.33 -8.24 25.55
C GLY A 125 -10.81 -8.14 25.17
N GLY A 126 -11.44 -9.28 24.90
CA GLY A 126 -12.84 -9.38 24.53
C GLY A 126 -13.07 -9.02 23.05
N ILE A 127 -14.21 -9.51 22.55
CA ILE A 127 -14.54 -9.40 21.12
C ILE A 127 -14.66 -7.95 20.66
N VAL A 128 -15.12 -7.06 21.53
CA VAL A 128 -15.32 -5.63 21.20
C VAL A 128 -13.99 -4.96 20.89
N LEU A 129 -12.98 -5.16 21.75
CA LEU A 129 -11.63 -4.57 21.52
C LEU A 129 -11.02 -5.09 20.24
N ILE A 130 -11.06 -6.42 20.05
CA ILE A 130 -10.52 -7.08 18.87
C ILE A 130 -11.19 -6.55 17.59
N SER A 131 -12.53 -6.50 17.59
CA SER A 131 -13.29 -5.99 16.42
C SER A 131 -12.99 -4.53 16.11
N ILE A 132 -12.88 -3.67 17.12
CA ILE A 132 -12.53 -2.25 16.93
C ILE A 132 -11.12 -2.12 16.32
N CYS A 133 -10.14 -2.87 16.81
CA CYS A 133 -8.80 -2.86 16.29
C CYS A 133 -8.71 -3.38 14.85
N PHE A 134 -9.49 -4.42 14.51
CA PHE A 134 -9.59 -4.93 13.15
C PHE A 134 -10.18 -3.91 12.18
N ILE A 135 -11.29 -3.28 12.57
CA ILE A 135 -11.94 -2.24 11.76
C ILE A 135 -10.99 -1.04 11.60
N ALA A 136 -10.34 -0.61 12.68
CA ALA A 136 -9.38 0.47 12.65
C ALA A 136 -8.20 0.15 11.70
N TYR A 137 -7.65 -1.06 11.79
CA TYR A 137 -6.61 -1.52 10.87
C TYR A 137 -7.09 -1.49 9.42
N ALA A 138 -8.28 -2.05 9.13
CA ALA A 138 -8.82 -2.12 7.77
C ALA A 138 -9.04 -0.72 7.17
N LEU A 139 -9.58 0.21 7.95
CA LEU A 139 -9.76 1.61 7.54
C LEU A 139 -8.42 2.29 7.24
N LEU A 140 -7.44 2.13 8.12
CA LEU A 140 -6.12 2.74 7.98
C LEU A 140 -5.31 2.14 6.82
N ALA A 141 -5.48 0.85 6.54
CA ALA A 141 -4.82 0.16 5.43
C ALA A 141 -5.23 0.71 4.06
N GLY A 142 -6.39 1.38 3.96
CA GLY A 142 -6.81 2.12 2.76
C GLY A 142 -5.85 3.24 2.35
N GLY A 143 -5.12 3.85 3.29
CA GLY A 143 -4.11 4.88 3.02
C GLY A 143 -2.91 4.35 2.24
N PRO A 144 -2.10 3.44 2.80
CA PRO A 144 -1.04 2.78 2.06
C PRO A 144 -1.52 2.14 0.75
N GLY A 145 -2.70 1.47 0.75
CA GLY A 145 -3.27 0.86 -0.44
C GLY A 145 -3.48 1.82 -1.62
N ASN A 146 -3.85 3.07 -1.36
CA ASN A 146 -3.91 4.10 -2.39
C ASN A 146 -2.51 4.59 -2.80
N LEU A 147 -1.64 4.83 -1.83
CA LEU A 147 -0.32 5.38 -2.06
C LEU A 147 0.61 4.41 -2.80
N GLU A 148 0.39 3.11 -2.68
CA GLU A 148 1.09 2.07 -3.45
C GLU A 148 0.99 2.28 -4.96
N TRP A 149 -0.15 2.75 -5.44
CA TRP A 149 -0.37 3.06 -6.84
C TRP A 149 0.04 4.49 -7.19
N LEU A 150 -0.14 5.43 -6.25
CA LEU A 150 0.12 6.85 -6.50
C LEU A 150 1.62 7.16 -6.53
N TYR A 151 2.39 6.67 -5.55
CA TYR A 151 3.83 6.95 -5.47
C TYR A 151 4.63 6.52 -6.69
N PRO A 152 4.47 5.31 -7.26
CA PRO A 152 5.22 4.95 -8.46
C PRO A 152 4.92 5.86 -9.64
N ASN A 153 3.67 6.33 -9.74
CA ASN A 153 3.27 7.24 -10.80
C ASN A 153 3.88 8.65 -10.65
N GLU A 154 4.13 9.08 -9.42
CA GLU A 154 4.71 10.38 -9.12
C GLU A 154 6.24 10.35 -9.05
N LEU A 155 6.86 9.23 -8.62
CA LEU A 155 8.30 9.14 -8.33
C LEU A 155 9.16 8.72 -9.53
N PHE A 156 8.56 8.17 -10.58
CA PHE A 156 9.30 7.69 -11.73
C PHE A 156 8.96 8.46 -13.01
N PRO A 157 9.98 8.84 -13.79
CA PRO A 157 9.76 9.44 -15.11
C PRO A 157 9.06 8.45 -16.04
N THR A 158 8.34 8.96 -17.02
CA THR A 158 7.49 8.19 -17.94
C THR A 158 8.24 7.04 -18.62
N SER A 159 9.53 7.28 -18.96
CA SER A 159 10.39 6.31 -19.67
C SER A 159 10.68 5.02 -18.89
N ILE A 160 10.69 5.06 -17.56
CA ILE A 160 11.01 3.88 -16.70
C ILE A 160 9.89 3.51 -15.74
N ARG A 161 8.80 4.28 -15.65
CA ARG A 161 7.72 4.13 -14.67
C ARG A 161 7.12 2.73 -14.64
N ALA A 162 6.71 2.22 -15.80
CA ALA A 162 6.10 0.89 -15.89
C ALA A 162 7.06 -0.22 -15.43
N SER A 163 8.32 -0.12 -15.81
CA SER A 163 9.33 -1.11 -15.43
C SER A 163 9.70 -1.03 -13.95
N ALA A 164 9.82 0.18 -13.40
CA ALA A 164 10.09 0.39 -11.97
C ALA A 164 8.95 -0.13 -11.10
N MET A 165 7.70 0.14 -11.52
CA MET A 165 6.50 -0.39 -10.88
C MET A 165 6.46 -1.93 -10.93
N GLY A 166 6.80 -2.52 -12.08
CA GLY A 166 6.87 -3.97 -12.23
C GLY A 166 7.90 -4.62 -11.29
N VAL A 167 9.08 -4.01 -11.14
CA VAL A 167 10.12 -4.50 -10.21
C VAL A 167 9.66 -4.36 -8.75
N ALA A 168 9.08 -3.22 -8.36
CA ALA A 168 8.57 -3.01 -7.00
C ALA A 168 7.44 -4.01 -6.67
N MET A 169 6.54 -4.23 -7.63
CA MET A 169 5.47 -5.22 -7.50
C MET A 169 6.02 -6.65 -7.37
N ALA A 170 7.01 -7.03 -8.17
CA ALA A 170 7.65 -8.33 -8.08
C ALA A 170 8.27 -8.59 -6.69
N LEU A 171 8.95 -7.58 -6.13
CA LEU A 171 9.47 -7.63 -4.76
C LEU A 171 8.35 -7.89 -3.74
N SER A 172 7.24 -7.18 -3.86
CA SER A 172 6.10 -7.37 -2.96
C SER A 172 5.50 -8.78 -3.08
N ARG A 173 5.43 -9.34 -4.30
CA ARG A 173 4.89 -10.70 -4.53
C ARG A 173 5.74 -11.78 -3.90
N ILE A 174 7.07 -11.64 -3.90
CA ILE A 174 7.97 -12.57 -3.19
C ILE A 174 7.61 -12.64 -1.71
N GLY A 175 7.45 -11.49 -1.05
CA GLY A 175 7.07 -11.45 0.36
C GLY A 175 5.66 -11.95 0.62
N THR A 176 4.71 -11.67 -0.27
CA THR A 176 3.34 -12.18 -0.18
C THR A 176 3.32 -13.71 -0.26
N VAL A 177 4.01 -14.29 -1.24
CA VAL A 177 4.10 -15.75 -1.39
C VAL A 177 4.74 -16.37 -0.16
N TYR A 178 5.87 -15.82 0.31
CA TYR A 178 6.53 -16.31 1.53
C TYR A 178 5.57 -16.26 2.73
N SER A 179 4.85 -15.16 2.92
CA SER A 179 3.90 -15.04 4.04
C SER A 179 2.76 -16.04 3.96
N MET A 180 2.22 -16.34 2.76
CA MET A 180 1.16 -17.33 2.58
C MET A 180 1.58 -18.73 3.02
N PHE A 181 2.85 -19.12 2.81
CA PHE A 181 3.34 -20.42 3.25
C PHE A 181 3.74 -20.45 4.72
N VAL A 182 4.37 -19.38 5.21
CA VAL A 182 4.90 -19.34 6.59
C VAL A 182 3.81 -19.02 7.60
N LEU A 183 2.85 -18.19 7.25
CA LEU A 183 1.84 -17.70 8.17
C LEU A 183 1.01 -18.80 8.84
N PRO A 184 0.45 -19.80 8.12
CA PRO A 184 -0.32 -20.89 8.77
C PRO A 184 0.54 -21.70 9.76
N ALA A 185 1.79 -22.01 9.41
CA ALA A 185 2.72 -22.72 10.30
C ALA A 185 3.06 -21.86 11.52
N PHE A 186 3.36 -20.58 11.32
CA PHE A 186 3.65 -19.63 12.40
C PHE A 186 2.48 -19.47 13.37
N ILE A 187 1.28 -19.49 12.86
CA ILE A 187 0.05 -19.47 13.67
C ILE A 187 -0.09 -20.75 14.50
N ALA A 188 0.15 -21.90 13.87
CA ALA A 188 0.03 -23.19 14.54
C ALA A 188 1.07 -23.34 15.67
N ASP A 189 2.30 -22.86 15.45
CA ASP A 189 3.41 -23.00 16.39
C ASP A 189 3.39 -21.94 17.52
N TYR A 190 3.08 -20.70 17.18
CA TYR A 190 3.20 -19.54 18.09
C TYR A 190 1.88 -18.89 18.46
N GLY A 191 0.80 -19.27 17.82
CA GLY A 191 -0.56 -18.77 18.10
C GLY A 191 -0.84 -17.38 17.50
N ILE A 192 -2.08 -16.94 17.72
CA ILE A 192 -2.63 -15.69 17.17
C ILE A 192 -1.91 -14.45 17.69
N SER A 193 -1.63 -14.42 19.00
CA SER A 193 -0.97 -13.28 19.65
C SER A 193 0.39 -12.95 19.03
N ALA A 194 1.25 -13.97 18.91
CA ALA A 194 2.57 -13.81 18.29
C ALA A 194 2.46 -13.39 16.81
N THR A 195 1.48 -13.90 16.10
CA THR A 195 1.24 -13.55 14.68
C THR A 195 0.82 -12.08 14.54
N MET A 196 -0.07 -11.59 15.41
CA MET A 196 -0.48 -10.19 15.39
C MET A 196 0.68 -9.25 15.79
N LEU A 197 1.52 -9.65 16.75
CA LEU A 197 2.74 -8.92 17.11
C LEU A 197 3.76 -8.90 15.95
N ALA A 198 3.94 -10.00 15.25
CA ALA A 198 4.78 -10.05 14.04
C ALA A 198 4.25 -9.10 12.96
N GLY A 199 2.93 -9.09 12.74
CA GLY A 199 2.27 -8.13 11.85
C GLY A 199 2.46 -6.68 12.29
N ALA A 200 2.38 -6.41 13.58
CA ALA A 200 2.64 -5.09 14.17
C ALA A 200 4.10 -4.65 13.94
N LEU A 201 5.07 -5.54 14.11
CA LEU A 201 6.48 -5.26 13.83
C LEU A 201 6.72 -4.94 12.34
N ILE A 202 6.09 -5.69 11.44
CA ILE A 202 6.18 -5.43 10.00
C ILE A 202 5.55 -4.06 9.65
N SER A 203 4.39 -3.73 10.25
CA SER A 203 3.79 -2.40 10.08
C SER A 203 4.65 -1.29 10.67
N ALA A 204 5.33 -1.55 11.80
CA ALA A 204 6.28 -0.62 12.40
C ALA A 204 7.53 -0.40 11.52
N LEU A 205 8.00 -1.44 10.82
CA LEU A 205 9.04 -1.28 9.78
C LEU A 205 8.54 -0.39 8.64
N GLY A 206 7.30 -0.58 8.20
CA GLY A 206 6.67 0.31 7.21
C GLY A 206 6.58 1.75 7.69
N PHE A 207 6.24 1.98 8.95
CA PHE A 207 6.28 3.29 9.59
C PHE A 207 7.70 3.89 9.57
N GLY A 208 8.71 3.15 10.04
CA GLY A 208 10.10 3.60 10.07
C GLY A 208 10.66 3.94 8.69
N VAL A 209 10.41 3.09 7.69
CA VAL A 209 10.82 3.32 6.30
C VAL A 209 10.09 4.54 5.71
N SER A 210 8.79 4.68 5.98
CA SER A 210 8.01 5.84 5.53
C SER A 210 8.52 7.13 6.17
N PHE A 211 8.82 7.11 7.45
CA PHE A 211 9.36 8.26 8.18
C PHE A 211 10.72 8.70 7.62
N ALA A 212 11.60 7.73 7.32
CA ALA A 212 12.96 8.00 6.86
C ALA A 212 13.04 8.35 5.36
N TRP A 213 12.21 7.69 4.52
CA TRP A 213 12.40 7.71 3.05
C TRP A 213 11.21 8.20 2.25
N ALA A 214 10.01 8.33 2.83
CA ALA A 214 8.85 8.79 2.08
C ALA A 214 9.06 10.23 1.59
N PRO A 215 9.07 10.49 0.29
CA PRO A 215 9.14 11.84 -0.24
C PRO A 215 7.76 12.50 -0.20
N GLU A 216 7.71 13.81 0.01
CA GLU A 216 6.47 14.56 -0.17
C GLU A 216 6.36 15.01 -1.63
N THR A 217 5.28 14.63 -2.27
CA THR A 217 5.05 14.90 -3.70
C THR A 217 3.87 15.84 -3.95
N LYS A 218 3.17 16.25 -2.89
CA LYS A 218 1.99 17.10 -2.98
C LYS A 218 2.25 18.40 -3.72
N GLY A 219 1.44 18.67 -4.75
CA GLY A 219 1.47 19.95 -5.49
C GLY A 219 2.68 20.12 -6.42
N LEU A 220 3.51 19.10 -6.59
CA LEU A 220 4.65 19.13 -7.49
C LEU A 220 4.28 18.52 -8.86
N SER A 221 4.89 19.05 -9.94
CA SER A 221 4.69 18.46 -11.26
C SER A 221 5.42 17.12 -11.38
N LEU A 222 4.90 16.23 -12.22
CA LEU A 222 5.48 14.90 -12.46
C LEU A 222 6.92 14.97 -13.00
N ASP A 223 7.26 16.01 -13.74
CA ASP A 223 8.60 16.22 -14.27
C ASP A 223 9.61 16.49 -13.14
N VAL A 224 9.20 17.25 -12.12
CA VAL A 224 10.03 17.53 -10.95
C VAL A 224 10.17 16.30 -10.07
N THR A 225 9.07 15.64 -9.71
CA THR A 225 9.08 14.50 -8.79
C THR A 225 9.75 13.26 -9.41
N GLY A 226 9.60 13.06 -10.73
CA GLY A 226 10.25 11.99 -11.50
C GLY A 226 11.74 12.21 -11.74
N SER A 227 12.25 13.43 -11.54
CA SER A 227 13.67 13.73 -11.79
C SER A 227 14.60 13.05 -10.79
N ALA A 228 15.86 12.79 -11.21
CA ALA A 228 16.89 12.21 -10.32
C ALA A 228 17.30 13.17 -9.19
N ASP A 229 17.17 14.47 -9.41
CA ASP A 229 17.58 15.53 -8.45
C ASP A 229 16.56 15.77 -7.35
N PHE A 230 15.35 15.23 -7.50
CA PHE A 230 14.28 15.38 -6.51
C PHE A 230 14.58 14.61 -5.22
N LYS A 231 14.86 15.34 -4.15
CA LYS A 231 15.20 14.80 -2.81
C LYS A 231 13.99 14.69 -1.85
N GLY A 232 12.81 15.21 -2.22
CA GLY A 232 11.54 15.03 -1.53
C GLY A 232 11.57 15.20 -0.01
N ARG A 233 11.98 16.37 0.49
CA ARG A 233 11.90 16.70 1.92
C ARG A 233 10.72 17.60 2.21
#